data_a366a6c1bd6ad89a4978696e60b593ee
#
_entry.id   a366a6c1bd6ad89a4978696e60b593ee
#
_cell.length_a   1.000
_cell.length_b   1.000
_cell.length_c   1.000
_cell.angle_alpha   90.00
_cell.angle_beta   90.00
_cell.angle_gamma   90.00
#
_symmetry.space_group_name_H-M   'P 1'
#
loop_
_entity.id
_entity.type
_entity.pdbx_description
1 polymer ?
#
loop_
_entity_poly.entity_id
_entity_poly.type
_entity_poly.pdbx_seq_one_letter_code
_entity_poly.pdbx_strand_id
1 'polypeptide(L)'
;MRVEKIMNTNYRSVNENSSVFDAVKIMNENRLYGLIVKDNEGKDVGLISERSIIKRFIPRNKKPDEVQIKYVMRKPIPKVPSSYDVRDAAAYLSENGLERCAVVDSTGKVVGIITLTDLSRYLSRASIVDVLLSHRTKDYKHLCPKCGVGVLVPVYDQKGEIKVFRCSNPACDYEE
;
A
#
# COMPACT_ATOMS: atom_id res chain seq x y z
N MET A 1 10.54 5.74 9.25
CA MET A 1 10.02 4.74 10.24
C MET A 1 9.96 3.37 9.60
N ARG A 2 10.29 2.30 10.32
CA ARG A 2 10.29 0.93 9.79
C ARG A 2 8.90 0.32 9.76
N VAL A 3 8.64 -0.51 8.76
CA VAL A 3 7.37 -1.22 8.55
C VAL A 3 6.95 -2.06 9.77
N GLU A 4 7.91 -2.68 10.47
CA GLU A 4 7.67 -3.47 11.68
C GLU A 4 6.89 -2.73 12.78
N LYS A 5 6.93 -1.39 12.81
CA LYS A 5 6.24 -0.56 13.81
C LYS A 5 4.78 -0.29 13.51
N ILE A 6 4.35 -0.54 12.26
CA ILE A 6 3.00 -0.23 11.81
C ILE A 6 2.27 -1.40 11.14
N MET A 7 2.98 -2.50 10.85
CA MET A 7 2.38 -3.71 10.27
C MET A 7 1.34 -4.32 11.22
N ASN A 8 0.37 -5.02 10.65
CA ASN A 8 -0.57 -5.81 11.41
C ASN A 8 0.01 -7.21 11.66
N THR A 9 0.21 -7.56 12.93
CA THR A 9 0.71 -8.87 13.36
C THR A 9 -0.42 -9.88 13.61
N ASN A 10 -1.67 -9.43 13.66
CA ASN A 10 -2.83 -10.29 13.77
C ASN A 10 -3.29 -10.79 12.40
N TYR A 11 -2.45 -11.55 11.72
CA TYR A 11 -2.80 -12.20 10.46
C TYR A 11 -3.20 -13.66 10.67
N ARG A 12 -3.86 -14.25 9.67
CA ARG A 12 -4.22 -15.67 9.62
C ARG A 12 -3.67 -16.29 8.36
N SER A 13 -3.52 -17.59 8.38
CA SER A 13 -3.10 -18.37 7.22
C SER A 13 -4.13 -19.44 6.88
N VAL A 14 -4.07 -19.90 5.64
CA VAL A 14 -4.92 -20.97 5.11
C VAL A 14 -4.08 -21.85 4.19
N ASN A 15 -4.44 -23.15 4.06
CA ASN A 15 -3.73 -24.05 3.15
C ASN A 15 -4.13 -23.78 1.69
N GLU A 16 -3.19 -23.89 0.76
CA GLU A 16 -3.41 -23.65 -0.67
C GLU A 16 -4.44 -24.60 -1.31
N ASN A 17 -4.66 -25.78 -0.72
CA ASN A 17 -5.65 -26.74 -1.18
C ASN A 17 -7.05 -26.57 -0.54
N SER A 18 -7.19 -25.70 0.46
CA SER A 18 -8.49 -25.31 1.01
C SER A 18 -9.33 -24.59 -0.06
N SER A 19 -10.65 -24.57 0.14
CA SER A 19 -11.56 -23.93 -0.79
C SER A 19 -11.57 -22.40 -0.65
N VAL A 20 -12.06 -21.72 -1.67
CA VAL A 20 -12.32 -20.26 -1.59
C VAL A 20 -13.35 -19.98 -0.50
N PHE A 21 -14.33 -20.88 -0.29
CA PHE A 21 -15.31 -20.75 0.78
C PHE A 21 -14.66 -20.71 2.16
N ASP A 22 -13.69 -21.62 2.43
CA ASP A 22 -12.95 -21.65 3.70
C ASP A 22 -12.18 -20.36 3.93
N ALA A 23 -11.53 -19.83 2.88
CA ALA A 23 -10.81 -18.56 2.99
C ALA A 23 -11.75 -17.41 3.35
N VAL A 24 -12.90 -17.31 2.68
CA VAL A 24 -13.89 -16.27 2.96
C VAL A 24 -14.44 -16.40 4.38
N LYS A 25 -14.71 -17.61 4.84
CA LYS A 25 -15.17 -17.89 6.20
C LYS A 25 -14.16 -17.38 7.24
N ILE A 26 -12.87 -17.74 7.09
CA ILE A 26 -11.80 -17.28 7.98
C ILE A 26 -11.67 -15.74 7.96
N MET A 27 -11.74 -15.13 6.77
CA MET A 27 -11.71 -13.67 6.63
C MET A 27 -12.86 -13.01 7.39
N ASN A 28 -14.07 -13.52 7.22
CA ASN A 28 -15.26 -12.95 7.86
C ASN A 28 -15.24 -13.10 9.39
N GLU A 29 -14.94 -14.29 9.89
CA GLU A 29 -14.88 -14.59 11.33
C GLU A 29 -13.82 -13.75 12.05
N ASN A 30 -12.70 -13.44 11.38
CA ASN A 30 -11.59 -12.68 11.96
C ASN A 30 -11.55 -11.21 11.54
N ARG A 31 -12.53 -10.72 10.76
CA ARG A 31 -12.58 -9.36 10.20
C ARG A 31 -11.31 -9.01 9.41
N LEU A 32 -10.83 -9.97 8.64
CA LEU A 32 -9.64 -9.83 7.80
C LEU A 32 -10.02 -9.73 6.32
N TYR A 33 -9.24 -9.00 5.56
CA TYR A 33 -9.42 -8.80 4.12
C TYR A 33 -8.39 -9.54 3.27
N GLY A 34 -7.61 -10.40 3.89
CA GLY A 34 -6.63 -11.26 3.23
C GLY A 34 -5.97 -12.22 4.18
N LEU A 35 -5.46 -13.33 3.64
CA LEU A 35 -4.81 -14.41 4.37
C LEU A 35 -3.49 -14.77 3.71
N ILE A 36 -2.52 -15.18 4.51
CA ILE A 36 -1.31 -15.83 4.00
C ILE A 36 -1.67 -17.25 3.58
N VAL A 37 -1.22 -17.65 2.42
CA VAL A 37 -1.44 -19.00 1.92
C VAL A 37 -0.19 -19.85 2.13
N LYS A 38 -0.39 -21.00 2.76
CA LYS A 38 0.67 -21.99 3.03
C LYS A 38 0.48 -23.22 2.15
N ASP A 39 1.59 -23.82 1.74
CA ASP A 39 1.57 -25.15 1.13
C ASP A 39 1.41 -26.26 2.19
N ASN A 40 1.46 -27.51 1.74
CA ASN A 40 1.33 -28.67 2.63
C ASN A 40 2.52 -28.84 3.59
N GLU A 41 3.65 -28.21 3.30
CA GLU A 41 4.85 -28.23 4.15
C GLU A 41 4.83 -27.06 5.16
N GLY A 42 3.79 -26.21 5.12
CA GLY A 42 3.64 -25.05 5.99
C GLY A 42 4.43 -23.82 5.55
N LYS A 43 4.99 -23.84 4.34
CA LYS A 43 5.73 -22.70 3.76
C LYS A 43 4.76 -21.64 3.25
N ASP A 44 5.10 -20.37 3.43
CA ASP A 44 4.33 -19.24 2.93
C ASP A 44 4.54 -19.11 1.41
N VAL A 45 3.52 -19.44 0.61
CA VAL A 45 3.62 -19.52 -0.87
C VAL A 45 2.81 -18.46 -1.59
N GLY A 46 1.81 -17.89 -0.94
CA GLY A 46 0.91 -16.93 -1.61
C GLY A 46 0.14 -16.05 -0.64
N LEU A 47 -0.67 -15.19 -1.23
CA LEU A 47 -1.59 -14.31 -0.53
C LEU A 47 -2.93 -14.35 -1.26
N ILE A 48 -4.02 -14.62 -0.52
CA ILE A 48 -5.40 -14.47 -1.01
C ILE A 48 -6.03 -13.26 -0.34
N SER A 49 -6.76 -12.46 -1.11
CA SER A 49 -7.46 -11.26 -0.64
C SER A 49 -8.83 -11.15 -1.31
N GLU A 50 -9.70 -10.31 -0.77
CA GLU A 50 -10.99 -9.98 -1.39
C GLU A 50 -10.85 -9.57 -2.86
N ARG A 51 -9.82 -8.78 -3.19
CA ARG A 51 -9.51 -8.41 -4.57
C ARG A 51 -9.12 -9.62 -5.43
N SER A 52 -8.39 -10.59 -4.88
CA SER A 52 -8.08 -11.85 -5.57
C SER A 52 -9.34 -12.63 -5.88
N ILE A 53 -10.28 -12.67 -4.94
CA ILE A 53 -11.56 -13.36 -5.09
C ILE A 53 -12.39 -12.68 -6.18
N ILE A 54 -12.55 -11.35 -6.12
CA ILE A 54 -13.30 -10.61 -7.13
C ILE A 54 -12.70 -10.79 -8.53
N LYS A 55 -11.37 -10.63 -8.67
CA LYS A 55 -10.72 -10.64 -9.99
C LYS A 55 -10.47 -12.02 -10.57
N ARG A 56 -10.28 -13.05 -9.73
CA ARG A 56 -9.83 -14.37 -10.20
C ARG A 56 -10.79 -15.50 -9.93
N PHE A 57 -11.66 -15.37 -8.91
CA PHE A 57 -12.66 -16.38 -8.60
C PHE A 57 -14.01 -16.07 -9.27
N ILE A 58 -14.56 -14.86 -9.11
CA ILE A 58 -15.89 -14.51 -9.65
C ILE A 58 -16.01 -14.80 -11.16
N PRO A 59 -15.01 -14.46 -12.02
CA PRO A 59 -15.12 -14.76 -13.47
C PRO A 59 -15.15 -16.25 -13.82
N ARG A 60 -14.83 -17.13 -12.87
CA ARG A 60 -14.86 -18.60 -13.11
C ARG A 60 -16.28 -19.18 -13.12
N ASN A 61 -17.24 -18.45 -12.58
CA ASN A 61 -18.63 -18.88 -12.47
C ASN A 61 -18.81 -20.28 -11.85
N LYS A 62 -18.04 -20.54 -10.77
CA LYS A 62 -18.04 -21.81 -10.02
C LYS A 62 -18.48 -21.58 -8.59
N LYS A 63 -18.87 -22.64 -7.89
CA LYS A 63 -19.17 -22.55 -6.46
C LYS A 63 -17.87 -22.37 -5.65
N PRO A 64 -17.91 -21.60 -4.54
CA PRO A 64 -16.72 -21.29 -3.75
C PRO A 64 -16.08 -22.51 -3.08
N ASP A 65 -16.86 -23.54 -2.79
CA ASP A 65 -16.42 -24.81 -2.21
C ASP A 65 -15.73 -25.75 -3.22
N GLU A 66 -15.96 -25.52 -4.53
CA GLU A 66 -15.38 -26.33 -5.61
C GLU A 66 -14.01 -25.79 -6.09
N VAL A 67 -13.60 -24.59 -5.68
CA VAL A 67 -12.37 -23.97 -6.17
C VAL A 67 -11.34 -23.83 -5.07
N GLN A 68 -10.18 -24.44 -5.28
CA GLN A 68 -9.06 -24.35 -4.35
C GLN A 68 -8.38 -22.98 -4.44
N ILE A 69 -7.87 -22.52 -3.30
CA ILE A 69 -7.20 -21.21 -3.12
C ILE A 69 -6.01 -21.04 -4.06
N LYS A 70 -5.23 -22.09 -4.32
CA LYS A 70 -4.06 -22.06 -5.22
C LYS A 70 -4.36 -21.53 -6.63
N TYR A 71 -5.61 -21.65 -7.09
CA TYR A 71 -6.03 -21.12 -8.40
C TYR A 71 -6.45 -19.65 -8.37
N VAL A 72 -6.63 -19.08 -7.19
CA VAL A 72 -7.14 -17.72 -6.97
C VAL A 72 -6.13 -16.81 -6.31
N MET A 73 -5.25 -17.37 -5.47
CA MET A 73 -4.23 -16.60 -4.74
C MET A 73 -3.26 -15.88 -5.67
N ARG A 74 -2.59 -14.87 -5.15
CA ARG A 74 -1.40 -14.28 -5.77
C ARG A 74 -0.19 -15.11 -5.39
N LYS A 75 0.53 -15.62 -6.38
CA LYS A 75 1.78 -16.37 -6.25
C LYS A 75 2.77 -15.84 -7.29
N PRO A 76 4.05 -15.59 -6.95
CA PRO A 76 4.62 -15.70 -5.60
C PRO A 76 4.01 -14.70 -4.61
N ILE A 77 4.21 -14.97 -3.31
CA ILE A 77 3.73 -14.09 -2.25
C ILE A 77 4.39 -12.71 -2.37
N PRO A 78 3.61 -11.61 -2.50
CA PRO A 78 4.18 -10.26 -2.45
C PRO A 78 4.66 -9.97 -1.03
N LYS A 79 5.91 -9.56 -0.88
CA LYS A 79 6.53 -9.37 0.44
C LYS A 79 7.54 -8.23 0.46
N VAL A 80 7.70 -7.63 1.65
CA VAL A 80 8.73 -6.64 1.95
C VAL A 80 9.44 -7.00 3.25
N PRO A 81 10.73 -6.68 3.43
CA PRO A 81 11.43 -6.83 4.70
C PRO A 81 10.81 -5.96 5.82
N SER A 82 10.80 -6.47 7.05
CA SER A 82 10.34 -5.74 8.24
C SER A 82 11.15 -4.47 8.53
N SER A 83 12.41 -4.45 8.06
CA SER A 83 13.34 -3.34 8.17
C SER A 83 13.11 -2.20 7.17
N TYR A 84 12.27 -2.40 6.15
CA TYR A 84 11.99 -1.36 5.15
C TYR A 84 11.44 -0.09 5.80
N ASP A 85 11.80 1.05 5.23
CA ASP A 85 11.10 2.30 5.54
C ASP A 85 9.66 2.25 5.00
N VAL A 86 8.76 2.90 5.70
CA VAL A 86 7.34 2.99 5.33
C VAL A 86 7.14 3.55 3.92
N ARG A 87 8.02 4.45 3.48
CA ARG A 87 7.98 5.04 2.13
C ARG A 87 8.34 4.02 1.06
N ASP A 88 9.36 3.18 1.33
CA ASP A 88 9.78 2.12 0.40
C ASP A 88 8.69 1.06 0.26
N ALA A 89 8.02 0.70 1.36
CA ALA A 89 6.88 -0.20 1.33
C ALA A 89 5.69 0.40 0.55
N ALA A 90 5.43 1.70 0.71
CA ALA A 90 4.39 2.39 -0.05
C ALA A 90 4.71 2.42 -1.55
N ALA A 91 5.95 2.72 -1.92
CA ALA A 91 6.42 2.66 -3.30
C ALA A 91 6.25 1.25 -3.89
N TYR A 92 6.69 0.22 -3.18
CA TYR A 92 6.54 -1.18 -3.59
C TYR A 92 5.08 -1.56 -3.85
N LEU A 93 4.16 -1.21 -2.95
CA LEU A 93 2.73 -1.50 -3.13
C LEU A 93 2.17 -0.76 -4.35
N SER A 94 2.50 0.52 -4.50
CA SER A 94 2.03 1.37 -5.61
C SER A 94 2.52 0.86 -6.97
N GLU A 95 3.82 0.64 -7.12
CA GLU A 95 4.45 0.20 -8.37
C GLU A 95 3.95 -1.17 -8.84
N ASN A 96 3.61 -2.05 -7.89
CA ASN A 96 3.12 -3.39 -8.19
C ASN A 96 1.58 -3.48 -8.21
N GLY A 97 0.87 -2.36 -8.06
CA GLY A 97 -0.61 -2.33 -8.03
C GLY A 97 -1.19 -3.19 -6.91
N LEU A 98 -0.54 -3.20 -5.75
CA LEU A 98 -0.90 -3.99 -4.58
C LEU A 98 -1.60 -3.12 -3.54
N GLU A 99 -2.57 -3.69 -2.85
CA GLU A 99 -3.21 -3.07 -1.69
C GLU A 99 -2.60 -3.53 -0.37
N ARG A 100 -1.90 -4.67 -0.40
CA ARG A 100 -1.25 -5.30 0.75
C ARG A 100 -0.13 -6.24 0.34
N CYS A 101 0.80 -6.45 1.24
CA CYS A 101 1.83 -7.48 1.10
C CYS A 101 2.20 -8.07 2.46
N ALA A 102 2.85 -9.23 2.43
CA ALA A 102 3.45 -9.83 3.61
C ALA A 102 4.67 -9.03 4.06
N VAL A 103 4.91 -9.00 5.35
CA VAL A 103 6.15 -8.48 5.94
C VAL A 103 6.95 -9.67 6.45
N VAL A 104 8.22 -9.73 6.06
CA VAL A 104 9.10 -10.84 6.43
C VAL A 104 10.27 -10.36 7.29
N ASP A 105 10.72 -11.22 8.20
CA ASP A 105 11.93 -11.01 8.98
C ASP A 105 13.20 -11.33 8.16
N SER A 106 14.36 -11.26 8.81
CA SER A 106 15.67 -11.57 8.21
C SER A 106 15.82 -13.02 7.76
N THR A 107 15.00 -13.93 8.26
CA THR A 107 14.98 -15.35 7.85
C THR A 107 14.04 -15.61 6.68
N GLY A 108 13.26 -14.60 6.26
CA GLY A 108 12.25 -14.72 5.21
C GLY A 108 10.90 -15.25 5.70
N LYS A 109 10.71 -15.43 7.01
CA LYS A 109 9.46 -15.84 7.63
C LYS A 109 8.49 -14.65 7.67
N VAL A 110 7.22 -14.89 7.37
CA VAL A 110 6.17 -13.87 7.51
C VAL A 110 5.96 -13.55 8.98
N VAL A 111 6.04 -12.26 9.32
CA VAL A 111 5.85 -11.72 10.67
C VAL A 111 4.68 -10.74 10.77
N GLY A 112 4.09 -10.36 9.63
CA GLY A 112 2.95 -9.47 9.58
C GLY A 112 2.44 -9.23 8.16
N ILE A 113 1.44 -8.38 8.05
CA ILE A 113 0.90 -7.85 6.80
C ILE A 113 0.89 -6.33 6.90
N ILE A 114 1.25 -5.66 5.82
CA ILE A 114 1.11 -4.20 5.67
C ILE A 114 0.14 -3.90 4.54
N THR A 115 -0.74 -2.91 4.74
CA THR A 115 -1.73 -2.47 3.77
C THR A 115 -1.58 -0.99 3.44
N LEU A 116 -2.12 -0.55 2.29
CA LEU A 116 -2.20 0.88 1.97
C LEU A 116 -2.95 1.67 3.04
N THR A 117 -3.94 1.08 3.70
CA THR A 117 -4.67 1.71 4.81
C THR A 117 -3.79 1.94 6.01
N ASP A 118 -2.91 0.98 6.36
CA ASP A 118 -1.96 1.15 7.47
C ASP A 118 -0.96 2.27 7.17
N LEU A 119 -0.45 2.30 5.94
CA LEU A 119 0.44 3.35 5.45
C LEU A 119 -0.25 4.72 5.47
N SER A 120 -1.47 4.83 4.96
CA SER A 120 -2.25 6.07 4.95
C SER A 120 -2.53 6.57 6.37
N ARG A 121 -2.90 5.66 7.28
CA ARG A 121 -3.14 6.00 8.70
C ARG A 121 -1.88 6.51 9.38
N TYR A 122 -0.74 5.93 9.06
CA TYR A 122 0.55 6.43 9.56
C TYR A 122 0.87 7.80 8.98
N LEU A 123 0.79 7.96 7.66
CA LEU A 123 1.12 9.20 6.96
C LEU A 123 0.18 10.36 7.38
N SER A 124 -1.10 10.08 7.62
CA SER A 124 -2.04 11.11 8.07
C SER A 124 -1.76 11.59 9.50
N ARG A 125 -1.21 10.73 10.37
CA ARG A 125 -0.79 11.09 11.73
C ARG A 125 0.57 11.80 11.74
N ALA A 126 1.50 11.38 10.89
CA ALA A 126 2.81 12.02 10.72
C ALA A 126 2.69 13.39 10.04
N SER A 127 1.72 13.53 9.15
CA SER A 127 1.55 14.67 8.25
C SER A 127 1.24 15.99 8.95
N ILE A 128 0.60 16.01 10.11
CA ILE A 128 0.31 17.29 10.81
C ILE A 128 1.56 17.80 11.53
N VAL A 129 2.37 16.92 12.10
CA VAL A 129 3.60 17.32 12.81
C VAL A 129 4.78 17.46 11.86
N ASP A 130 4.95 16.52 10.91
CA ASP A 130 6.05 16.58 9.93
C ASP A 130 5.83 17.64 8.85
N VAL A 131 4.59 17.92 8.45
CA VAL A 131 4.29 19.06 7.57
C VAL A 131 4.58 20.37 8.28
N LEU A 132 4.33 20.48 9.58
CA LEU A 132 4.68 21.68 10.36
C LEU A 132 6.18 21.77 10.67
N LEU A 133 6.90 20.65 10.75
CA LEU A 133 8.34 20.62 11.05
C LEU A 133 9.22 20.55 9.79
N SER A 134 8.77 19.95 8.69
CA SER A 134 9.51 19.90 7.42
C SER A 134 9.47 21.20 6.65
N HIS A 135 8.64 22.16 7.05
CA HIS A 135 8.69 23.54 6.54
C HIS A 135 9.97 24.29 6.92
N ARG A 136 10.91 23.63 7.62
CA ARG A 136 12.23 24.24 7.92
C ARG A 136 13.35 23.87 6.95
N THR A 137 13.14 22.94 6.02
CA THR A 137 14.17 22.60 5.03
C THR A 137 13.57 22.38 3.66
N LYS A 138 13.73 23.41 2.85
CA LYS A 138 13.73 23.42 1.38
C LYS A 138 12.45 23.06 0.65
N ASP A 139 11.89 24.11 0.08
CA ASP A 139 11.36 24.23 -1.26
C ASP A 139 9.88 23.90 -1.50
N TYR A 140 9.14 25.00 -1.76
CA TYR A 140 8.02 25.10 -2.68
C TYR A 140 6.65 24.59 -2.22
N LYS A 141 6.09 25.15 -1.15
CA LYS A 141 4.62 25.14 -1.01
C LYS A 141 4.13 26.37 -0.27
N HIS A 142 4.40 27.52 -0.83
CA HIS A 142 3.64 28.69 -0.44
C HIS A 142 2.31 28.68 -1.16
N LEU A 143 1.22 28.77 -0.41
CA LEU A 143 -0.09 29.08 -1.00
C LEU A 143 0.04 30.37 -1.77
N CYS A 144 -0.55 30.43 -2.95
CA CYS A 144 -0.56 31.63 -3.76
C CYS A 144 -1.17 32.79 -2.97
N PRO A 145 -0.45 33.90 -2.80
CA PRO A 145 -0.95 35.07 -2.02
C PRO A 145 -2.15 35.72 -2.66
N LYS A 146 -2.36 35.52 -3.97
CA LYS A 146 -3.49 36.11 -4.70
C LYS A 146 -4.80 35.36 -4.52
N CYS A 147 -4.77 34.01 -4.68
CA CYS A 147 -6.00 33.23 -4.63
C CYS A 147 -6.17 32.40 -3.37
N GLY A 148 -5.12 32.17 -2.56
CA GLY A 148 -5.18 31.40 -1.34
C GLY A 148 -5.46 29.88 -1.51
N VAL A 149 -5.59 29.39 -2.74
CA VAL A 149 -5.97 28.00 -3.08
C VAL A 149 -4.86 27.26 -3.81
N GLY A 150 -4.29 27.86 -4.84
CA GLY A 150 -3.17 27.27 -5.59
C GLY A 150 -1.86 27.36 -4.83
N VAL A 151 -0.90 26.52 -5.21
CA VAL A 151 0.48 26.58 -4.72
C VAL A 151 1.38 27.19 -5.77
N LEU A 152 2.45 27.87 -5.36
CA LEU A 152 3.44 28.39 -6.28
C LEU A 152 4.32 27.26 -6.77
N VAL A 153 4.38 27.06 -8.08
CA VAL A 153 5.21 26.06 -8.74
C VAL A 153 6.31 26.74 -9.57
N PRO A 154 7.55 26.23 -9.55
CA PRO A 154 8.63 26.84 -10.32
C PRO A 154 8.43 26.62 -11.83
N VAL A 155 8.68 27.65 -12.62
CA VAL A 155 8.77 27.59 -14.08
C VAL A 155 10.23 27.75 -14.45
N TYR A 156 10.76 26.78 -15.18
CA TYR A 156 12.17 26.73 -15.57
C TYR A 156 12.39 27.34 -16.96
N ASP A 157 13.55 27.93 -17.16
CA ASP A 157 14.00 28.38 -18.47
C ASP A 157 14.60 27.23 -19.30
N GLN A 158 15.08 27.56 -20.52
CA GLN A 158 15.71 26.58 -21.43
C GLN A 158 17.04 26.01 -20.89
N LYS A 159 17.63 26.63 -19.86
CA LYS A 159 18.87 26.20 -19.22
C LYS A 159 18.61 25.38 -17.95
N GLY A 160 17.33 25.20 -17.56
CA GLY A 160 16.94 24.47 -16.34
C GLY A 160 17.04 25.33 -15.06
N GLU A 161 17.16 26.66 -15.17
CA GLU A 161 17.12 27.57 -14.04
C GLU A 161 15.69 28.06 -13.77
N ILE A 162 15.36 28.28 -12.47
CA ILE A 162 14.03 28.78 -12.10
C ILE A 162 13.89 30.23 -12.60
N LYS A 163 12.91 30.44 -13.46
CA LYS A 163 12.63 31.78 -14.02
C LYS A 163 11.64 32.54 -13.17
N VAL A 164 10.55 31.91 -12.81
CA VAL A 164 9.47 32.49 -12.01
C VAL A 164 8.73 31.38 -11.25
N PHE A 165 7.97 31.77 -10.24
CA PHE A 165 6.98 30.89 -9.62
C PHE A 165 5.59 31.28 -10.11
N ARG A 166 4.82 30.30 -10.56
CA ARG A 166 3.46 30.49 -11.06
C ARG A 166 2.46 29.75 -10.18
N CYS A 167 1.28 30.32 -10.02
CA CYS A 167 0.18 29.67 -9.31
C CYS A 167 -0.32 28.42 -10.07
N SER A 168 -0.47 27.30 -9.36
CA SER A 168 -0.99 26.05 -9.93
C SER A 168 -2.51 26.07 -10.18
N ASN A 169 -3.24 27.05 -9.68
CA ASN A 169 -4.66 27.23 -9.96
C ASN A 169 -4.86 27.83 -11.35
N PRO A 170 -5.52 27.13 -12.30
CA PRO A 170 -5.71 27.63 -13.67
C PRO A 170 -6.49 28.93 -13.78
N ALA A 171 -7.31 29.24 -12.77
CA ALA A 171 -8.09 30.47 -12.71
C ALA A 171 -7.32 31.66 -12.10
N CYS A 172 -6.03 31.47 -11.78
CA CYS A 172 -5.20 32.47 -11.14
C CYS A 172 -3.96 32.75 -11.99
N ASP A 173 -3.76 34.00 -12.33
CA ASP A 173 -2.67 34.52 -13.17
C ASP A 173 -1.45 35.03 -12.36
N TYR A 174 -1.34 34.65 -11.08
CA TYR A 174 -0.23 35.09 -10.23
C TYR A 174 1.09 34.44 -10.64
N GLU A 175 2.11 35.29 -10.87
CA GLU A 175 3.52 34.92 -11.07
C GLU A 175 4.42 35.80 -10.19
N GLU A 176 5.50 35.22 -9.64
CA GLU A 176 6.50 35.90 -8.78
C GLU A 176 7.93 35.62 -9.25
#